data_b532c2f10b3cccfaac68354b8f3a5ff7
#
_entry.id   b532c2f10b3cccfaac68354b8f3a5ff7
#
_cell.length_a   1.000
_cell.length_b   1.000
_cell.length_c   1.000
_cell.angle_alpha   90.00
_cell.angle_beta   90.00
_cell.angle_gamma   90.00
#
_symmetry.space_group_name_H-M   'P 1'
#
loop_
_entity.id
_entity.type
_entity.pdbx_description
1 polymer ?
#
loop_
_entity_poly.entity_id
_entity_poly.type
_entity_poly.pdbx_seq_one_letter_code
_entity_poly.pdbx_strand_id
1 'polypeptide(L)' 'MTIERPRKPSGHKDRLSDCQRAIEDKLLELFGEAVAAGWAEDEVFAAIVGVADTTQLAMHHQQLRSVETLLQKAMKRGT' A
#
# COMPACT_ATOMS: atom_id res chain seq x y z
N MET A 1 13.98 -1.28 -12.08
CA MET A 1 14.45 -0.21 -11.17
C MET A 1 14.07 -0.52 -9.73
N THR A 2 14.98 -0.27 -8.82
CA THR A 2 14.76 -0.49 -7.40
C THR A 2 14.15 0.78 -6.78
N ILE A 3 13.16 0.60 -5.92
CA ILE A 3 12.57 1.72 -5.19
C ILE A 3 13.57 2.23 -4.14
N GLU A 4 13.78 3.53 -4.09
CA GLU A 4 14.71 4.14 -3.13
C GLU A 4 14.22 3.97 -1.69
N ARG A 5 15.18 3.81 -0.78
CA ARG A 5 14.89 3.72 0.66
C ARG A 5 14.56 5.10 1.22
N PRO A 6 13.77 5.14 2.30
CA PRO A 6 13.52 6.41 2.98
C PRO A 6 14.81 7.01 3.52
N ARG A 7 14.95 8.31 3.35
CA ARG A 7 16.10 9.06 3.87
C ARG A 7 15.78 9.80 5.18
N LYS A 8 14.49 9.95 5.47
CA LYS A 8 14.00 10.68 6.65
C LYS A 8 13.28 9.73 7.60
N PRO A 9 13.26 10.04 8.90
CA PRO A 9 12.59 9.16 9.86
C PRO A 9 11.09 9.14 9.64
N SER A 10 10.45 8.07 10.09
CA SER A 10 9.00 7.93 10.08
C SER A 10 8.36 9.10 10.82
N GLY A 11 7.30 9.65 10.25
CA GLY A 11 6.61 10.80 10.83
C GLY A 11 7.15 12.16 10.37
N HIS A 12 8.26 12.19 9.62
CA HIS A 12 8.76 13.44 9.06
C HIS A 12 7.74 13.99 8.06
N LYS A 13 7.58 15.33 8.05
CA LYS A 13 6.57 15.99 7.21
C LYS A 13 6.72 15.71 5.71
N ASP A 14 7.94 15.48 5.24
CA ASP A 14 8.22 15.24 3.82
C ASP A 14 8.23 13.77 3.45
N ARG A 15 7.99 12.88 4.41
CA ARG A 15 8.06 11.44 4.20
C ARG A 15 7.09 10.94 3.13
N LEU A 16 5.86 11.46 3.13
CA LEU A 16 4.85 11.06 2.15
C LEU A 16 5.23 11.48 0.74
N SER A 17 5.66 12.72 0.55
CA SER A 17 6.05 13.21 -0.78
C SER A 17 7.31 12.50 -1.29
N ASP A 18 8.24 12.16 -0.40
CA ASP A 18 9.41 11.37 -0.76
C ASP A 18 9.00 9.96 -1.22
N CYS A 19 8.04 9.35 -0.52
CA CYS A 19 7.51 8.04 -0.89
C CYS A 19 6.82 8.10 -2.26
N GLN A 20 6.02 9.12 -2.51
CA GLN A 20 5.36 9.30 -3.79
C GLN A 20 6.37 9.36 -4.93
N ARG A 21 7.45 10.12 -4.74
CA ARG A 21 8.51 10.21 -5.75
C ARG A 21 9.24 8.87 -5.94
N ALA A 22 9.45 8.15 -4.84
CA ALA A 22 10.15 6.87 -4.88
C ALA A 22 9.40 5.81 -5.68
N ILE A 23 8.06 5.83 -5.65
CA ILE A 23 7.24 4.83 -6.36
C ILE A 23 6.75 5.31 -7.73
N GLU A 24 6.90 6.60 -8.03
CA GLU A 24 6.35 7.22 -9.25
C GLU A 24 6.80 6.50 -10.52
N ASP A 25 8.08 6.25 -10.67
CA ASP A 25 8.63 5.62 -11.88
C ASP A 25 8.06 4.22 -12.08
N LYS A 26 7.96 3.45 -11.03
CA LYS A 26 7.38 2.11 -11.08
C LYS A 26 5.90 2.14 -11.41
N LEU A 27 5.19 3.11 -10.87
CA LEU A 27 3.76 3.28 -11.14
C LEU A 27 3.52 3.66 -12.60
N LEU A 28 4.34 4.58 -13.14
CA LEU A 28 4.25 4.97 -14.54
C LEU A 28 4.58 3.81 -15.48
N GLU A 29 5.57 3.00 -15.11
CA GLU A 29 5.91 1.79 -15.84
C GLU A 29 4.75 0.80 -15.89
N LEU A 30 4.12 0.56 -14.73
CA LEU A 30 2.94 -0.30 -14.62
C LEU A 30 1.78 0.25 -15.46
N PHE A 31 1.54 1.55 -15.38
CA PHE A 31 0.52 2.24 -16.16
C PHE A 31 0.74 2.04 -17.66
N GLY A 32 1.96 2.25 -18.12
CA GLY A 32 2.32 2.07 -19.51
C GLY A 32 2.13 0.63 -20.00
N GLU A 33 2.49 -0.34 -19.18
CA GLU A 33 2.29 -1.76 -19.49
C GLU A 33 0.81 -2.09 -19.64
N ALA A 34 -0.03 -1.57 -18.77
CA ALA A 34 -1.47 -1.81 -18.82
C ALA A 34 -2.10 -1.20 -20.07
N VAL A 35 -1.72 0.02 -20.41
CA VAL A 35 -2.20 0.68 -21.64
C VAL A 35 -1.74 -0.09 -22.88
N ALA A 36 -0.50 -0.54 -22.90
CA ALA A 36 0.03 -1.34 -24.00
C ALA A 36 -0.71 -2.68 -24.14
N ALA A 37 -1.21 -3.23 -23.05
CA ALA A 37 -1.99 -4.45 -23.06
C ALA A 37 -3.42 -4.26 -23.59
N GLY A 38 -3.86 -3.01 -23.75
CA GLY A 38 -5.17 -2.70 -24.33
C GLY A 38 -6.16 -2.03 -23.40
N TRP A 39 -5.78 -1.77 -22.15
CA TRP A 39 -6.66 -1.08 -21.21
C TRP A 39 -6.67 0.42 -21.47
N ALA A 40 -7.82 1.06 -21.29
CA ALA A 40 -7.91 2.51 -21.44
C ALA A 40 -7.25 3.23 -20.27
N GLU A 41 -6.71 4.44 -20.51
CA GLU A 41 -6.00 5.21 -19.48
C GLU A 41 -6.88 5.46 -18.24
N ASP A 42 -8.11 5.88 -18.43
CA ASP A 42 -9.04 6.15 -17.34
C ASP A 42 -9.39 4.89 -16.55
N GLU A 43 -9.52 3.75 -17.24
CA GLU A 43 -9.73 2.45 -16.59
C GLU A 43 -8.55 2.08 -15.69
N VAL A 44 -7.33 2.31 -16.19
CA VAL A 44 -6.11 1.97 -15.45
C VAL A 44 -5.98 2.83 -14.20
N PHE A 45 -6.24 4.13 -14.31
CA PHE A 45 -6.23 5.02 -13.15
C PHE A 45 -7.25 4.60 -12.09
N ALA A 46 -8.47 4.32 -12.52
CA ALA A 46 -9.52 3.87 -11.60
C ALA A 46 -9.15 2.55 -10.94
N ALA A 47 -8.56 1.63 -11.71
CA ALA A 47 -8.13 0.34 -11.19
C ALA A 47 -6.99 0.49 -10.18
N ILE A 48 -6.02 1.35 -10.42
CA ILE A 48 -4.91 1.61 -9.49
C ILE A 48 -5.45 2.13 -8.16
N VAL A 49 -6.35 3.12 -8.21
CA VAL A 49 -6.96 3.67 -6.99
C VAL A 49 -7.74 2.59 -6.25
N GLY A 50 -8.55 1.81 -6.96
CA GLY A 50 -9.34 0.74 -6.38
C GLY A 50 -8.49 -0.36 -5.73
N VAL A 51 -7.43 -0.78 -6.42
CA VAL A 51 -6.51 -1.78 -5.88
C VAL A 51 -5.79 -1.26 -4.65
N ALA A 52 -5.35 0.00 -4.66
CA ALA A 52 -4.68 0.62 -3.52
C ALA A 52 -5.62 0.66 -2.30
N ASP A 53 -6.87 1.08 -2.48
CA ASP A 53 -7.85 1.12 -1.41
C ASP A 53 -8.15 -0.28 -0.86
N THR A 54 -8.37 -1.25 -1.74
CA THR A 54 -8.65 -2.63 -1.34
C THR A 54 -7.48 -3.24 -0.60
N THR A 55 -6.26 -3.00 -1.06
CA THR A 55 -5.05 -3.49 -0.41
C THR A 55 -4.89 -2.88 0.96
N GLN A 56 -5.12 -1.58 1.11
CA GLN A 56 -5.05 -0.89 2.38
C GLN A 56 -6.06 -1.46 3.37
N LEU A 57 -7.31 -1.67 2.93
CA LEU A 57 -8.35 -2.26 3.76
C LEU A 57 -7.99 -3.67 4.20
N ALA A 58 -7.47 -4.49 3.28
CA ALA A 58 -7.05 -5.86 3.60
C ALA A 58 -5.93 -5.86 4.63
N MET A 59 -4.95 -5.00 4.50
CA MET A 59 -3.85 -4.86 5.46
C MET A 59 -4.37 -4.40 6.81
N HIS A 60 -5.29 -3.45 6.83
CA HIS A 60 -5.91 -2.97 8.05
C HIS A 60 -6.67 -4.08 8.77
N HIS A 61 -7.44 -4.86 8.04
CA HIS A 61 -8.15 -6.03 8.59
C HIS A 61 -7.20 -7.07 9.17
N GLN A 62 -6.09 -7.33 8.50
CA GLN A 62 -5.07 -8.25 9.01
C GLN A 62 -4.48 -7.76 10.32
N GLN A 63 -4.21 -6.48 10.44
CA GLN A 63 -3.71 -5.89 11.68
C GLN A 63 -4.71 -6.02 12.81
N LEU A 64 -5.99 -5.77 12.54
CA LEU A 64 -7.06 -5.93 13.52
C LEU A 64 -7.19 -7.38 13.97
N ARG A 65 -7.13 -8.33 13.04
CA ARG A 65 -7.17 -9.76 13.38
C ARG A 65 -6.00 -10.16 14.27
N SER A 66 -4.81 -9.65 13.99
CA SER A 66 -3.63 -9.92 14.79
C SER A 66 -3.80 -9.43 16.22
N VAL A 67 -4.33 -8.21 16.38
CA VAL A 67 -4.60 -7.63 17.70
C VAL A 67 -5.66 -8.47 18.44
N GLU A 68 -6.75 -8.82 17.76
CA GLU A 68 -7.82 -9.66 18.34
C GLU A 68 -7.28 -11.01 18.80
N THR A 69 -6.45 -11.63 17.97
CA THR A 69 -5.84 -12.92 18.32
C THR A 69 -4.97 -12.80 19.57
N LEU A 70 -4.16 -11.75 19.66
CA LEU A 70 -3.33 -11.51 20.84
C LEU A 70 -4.18 -11.29 22.09
N LEU A 71 -5.26 -10.53 21.98
CA LEU A 71 -6.19 -10.28 23.09
C LEU A 71 -6.86 -11.57 23.54
N GLN A 72 -7.31 -12.40 22.60
CA GLN A 72 -7.94 -13.68 22.93
C GLN A 72 -6.98 -14.61 23.64
N LYS A 73 -5.73 -14.67 23.22
CA LYS A 73 -4.69 -15.47 23.87
C LYS A 73 -4.43 -14.99 25.30
N ALA A 74 -4.36 -13.69 25.49
CA ALA A 74 -4.17 -13.10 26.80
C ALA A 74 -5.35 -13.40 27.72
N MET A 75 -6.57 -13.29 27.21
CA MET A 75 -7.79 -13.59 27.96
C MET A 75 -7.86 -15.06 28.37
N LYS A 76 -7.51 -15.97 27.47
CA LYS A 76 -7.48 -17.40 27.78
C LYS A 76 -6.46 -17.75 28.85
N ARG A 77 -5.33 -17.05 28.87
CA ARG A 77 -4.31 -17.26 29.91
C ARG A 77 -4.74 -16.72 31.26
N GLY A 78 -5.58 -15.68 31.24
CA GLY A 78 -6.10 -15.06 32.44
C GLY A 78 -7.27 -15.82 33.07
N THR A 79 -7.78 -16.80 32.35
CA THR A 79 -8.86 -17.65 32.83
C THR A 79 -8.37 -19.07 33.05
#